data_ec9376478d4fb680373e619158e2011f
#
_entry.id   ec9376478d4fb680373e619158e2011f
#
_cell.length_a   1.000
_cell.length_b   1.000
_cell.length_c   1.000
_cell.angle_alpha   90.00
_cell.angle_beta   90.00
_cell.angle_gamma   90.00
#
_symmetry.space_group_name_H-M   'P 1'
#
loop_
_entity.id
_entity.type
_entity.pdbx_description
1 polymer ?
#
loop_
_entity_poly.entity_id
_entity_poly.type
_entity_poly.pdbx_seq_one_letter_code
_entity_poly.pdbx_strand_id
1 'polypeptide(L)'
;MTPLNTDFDHAEPAPTAEQMKKQILFRRWFAVIFVSFSIAAFYFGWFVTRNVREEAKQTDAQLRSVSWAIMSYSVANNSMPTSQETFVNFISAHAQCLTAPRRAGEWPATQEAAQAIGGPADIAAAVAGRIEVIWPPTGNLTPVLQVRGRPSGVGTIEQVNGWLQNWNHDAATLAP
;
A
#
# COMPACT_ATOMS: atom_id res chain seq x y z
N MET A 1 -63.07 -48.00 2.37
CA MET A 1 -63.39 -46.56 2.53
C MET A 1 -62.91 -46.13 3.91
N THR A 2 -61.73 -45.54 3.98
CA THR A 2 -61.14 -45.12 5.23
C THR A 2 -61.37 -43.58 5.32
N PRO A 3 -61.93 -43.10 6.43
CA PRO A 3 -62.14 -41.66 6.54
C PRO A 3 -60.80 -40.94 6.69
N LEU A 4 -60.60 -39.88 5.90
CA LEU A 4 -59.52 -38.89 6.03
C LEU A 4 -59.71 -38.17 7.36
N ASN A 5 -58.72 -38.31 8.25
CA ASN A 5 -58.65 -37.58 9.49
C ASN A 5 -58.08 -36.20 9.16
N THR A 6 -58.92 -35.16 9.10
CA THR A 6 -58.59 -33.75 8.95
C THR A 6 -58.61 -33.09 10.31
N ASP A 7 -57.58 -33.37 11.14
CA ASP A 7 -57.33 -32.67 12.39
C ASP A 7 -55.94 -31.99 12.35
N PHE A 8 -55.85 -30.89 11.64
CA PHE A 8 -54.73 -29.96 11.73
C PHE A 8 -55.23 -28.51 11.82
N ASP A 9 -56.11 -28.29 12.74
CA ASP A 9 -56.46 -26.90 13.10
C ASP A 9 -55.97 -26.60 14.54
N HIS A 10 -54.64 -26.72 14.74
CA HIS A 10 -54.02 -26.11 15.91
C HIS A 10 -53.85 -24.62 15.60
N ALA A 11 -54.93 -23.88 15.69
CA ALA A 11 -54.87 -22.45 15.72
C ALA A 11 -53.99 -22.06 16.95
N GLU A 12 -52.79 -21.59 16.67
CA GLU A 12 -51.87 -21.07 17.70
C GLU A 12 -52.62 -20.02 18.54
N PRO A 13 -52.70 -20.14 19.88
CA PRO A 13 -53.45 -19.17 20.70
C PRO A 13 -52.91 -17.78 20.50
N ALA A 14 -53.80 -16.82 20.25
CA ALA A 14 -53.43 -15.43 20.03
C ALA A 14 -52.55 -14.89 21.18
N PRO A 15 -51.46 -14.19 20.92
CA PRO A 15 -50.52 -13.77 21.91
C PRO A 15 -51.23 -12.83 22.95
N THR A 16 -50.99 -13.07 24.22
CA THR A 16 -51.56 -12.26 25.29
C THR A 16 -50.96 -10.83 25.26
N ALA A 17 -51.72 -9.85 25.76
CA ALA A 17 -51.27 -8.44 25.78
C ALA A 17 -49.90 -8.24 26.46
N GLU A 18 -49.53 -9.07 27.43
CA GLU A 18 -48.21 -9.08 28.05
C GLU A 18 -47.11 -9.63 27.11
N GLN A 19 -47.40 -10.65 26.37
CA GLN A 19 -46.48 -11.21 25.37
C GLN A 19 -46.23 -10.22 24.27
N MET A 20 -47.21 -9.48 23.79
CA MET A 20 -47.03 -8.42 22.80
C MET A 20 -46.16 -7.28 23.34
N LYS A 21 -46.36 -6.82 24.60
CA LYS A 21 -45.50 -5.81 25.20
C LYS A 21 -44.05 -6.26 25.31
N LYS A 22 -43.79 -7.50 25.72
CA LYS A 22 -42.45 -8.07 25.80
C LYS A 22 -41.78 -8.18 24.40
N GLN A 23 -42.54 -8.57 23.37
CA GLN A 23 -42.05 -8.63 21.99
C GLN A 23 -41.70 -7.23 21.44
N ILE A 24 -42.52 -6.24 21.71
CA ILE A 24 -42.26 -4.85 21.28
C ILE A 24 -41.00 -4.31 21.97
N LEU A 25 -40.86 -4.55 23.28
CA LEU A 25 -39.67 -4.14 24.02
C LEU A 25 -38.41 -4.83 23.50
N PHE A 26 -38.48 -6.15 23.27
CA PHE A 26 -37.37 -6.93 22.70
C PHE A 26 -36.97 -6.43 21.32
N ARG A 27 -37.95 -6.17 20.42
CA ARG A 27 -37.68 -5.63 19.07
C ARG A 27 -37.01 -4.24 19.16
N ARG A 28 -37.43 -3.37 20.06
CA ARG A 28 -36.81 -2.04 20.28
C ARG A 28 -35.36 -2.18 20.75
N TRP A 29 -35.10 -3.02 21.73
CA TRP A 29 -33.76 -3.28 22.23
C TRP A 29 -32.86 -3.91 21.16
N PHE A 30 -33.38 -4.88 20.43
CA PHE A 30 -32.67 -5.50 19.33
C PHE A 30 -32.32 -4.49 18.23
N ALA A 31 -33.25 -3.62 17.87
CA ALA A 31 -32.99 -2.56 16.88
C ALA A 31 -31.91 -1.59 17.37
N VAL A 32 -31.94 -1.17 18.64
CA VAL A 32 -30.91 -0.28 19.20
C VAL A 32 -29.54 -0.94 19.20
N ILE A 33 -29.44 -2.18 19.63
CA ILE A 33 -28.19 -2.95 19.64
C ILE A 33 -27.67 -3.12 18.22
N PHE A 34 -28.54 -3.49 17.27
CA PHE A 34 -28.17 -3.70 15.88
C PHE A 34 -27.65 -2.41 15.24
N VAL A 35 -28.35 -1.29 15.42
CA VAL A 35 -27.92 0.02 14.90
C VAL A 35 -26.60 0.45 15.52
N SER A 36 -26.45 0.30 16.84
CA SER A 36 -25.21 0.65 17.54
C SER A 36 -24.01 -0.18 17.02
N PHE A 37 -24.21 -1.48 16.85
CA PHE A 37 -23.19 -2.38 16.32
C PHE A 37 -22.84 -2.03 14.86
N SER A 38 -23.84 -1.73 14.03
CA SER A 38 -23.63 -1.32 12.64
C SER A 38 -22.84 -0.02 12.54
N ILE A 39 -23.15 0.96 13.38
CA ILE A 39 -22.40 2.21 13.45
C ILE A 39 -20.95 1.94 13.89
N ALA A 40 -20.74 1.15 14.93
CA ALA A 40 -19.40 0.80 15.40
C ALA A 40 -18.58 0.06 14.32
N ALA A 41 -19.20 -0.90 13.64
CA ALA A 41 -18.56 -1.64 12.53
C ALA A 41 -18.20 -0.72 11.36
N PHE A 42 -19.07 0.24 11.02
CA PHE A 42 -18.80 1.23 9.99
C PHE A 42 -17.61 2.13 10.36
N TYR A 43 -17.56 2.66 11.57
CA TYR A 43 -16.44 3.49 12.04
C TYR A 43 -15.14 2.70 12.11
N PHE A 44 -15.19 1.45 12.57
CA PHE A 44 -14.01 0.58 12.59
C PHE A 44 -13.49 0.30 11.17
N GLY A 45 -14.39 -0.07 10.24
CA GLY A 45 -14.03 -0.29 8.84
C GLY A 45 -13.44 0.96 8.18
N TRP A 46 -14.03 2.11 8.43
CA TRP A 46 -13.52 3.40 7.95
C TRP A 46 -12.12 3.69 8.50
N PHE A 47 -11.92 3.52 9.81
CA PHE A 47 -10.63 3.76 10.46
C PHE A 47 -9.53 2.87 9.91
N VAL A 48 -9.80 1.55 9.79
CA VAL A 48 -8.85 0.59 9.23
C VAL A 48 -8.50 0.92 7.78
N THR A 49 -9.51 1.21 6.95
CA THR A 49 -9.30 1.55 5.54
C THR A 49 -8.48 2.82 5.37
N ARG A 50 -8.74 3.83 6.21
CA ARG A 50 -7.97 5.08 6.19
C ARG A 50 -6.51 4.84 6.55
N ASN A 51 -6.24 4.09 7.62
CA ASN A 51 -4.86 3.80 8.06
C ASN A 51 -4.09 3.00 7.01
N VAL A 52 -4.70 1.96 6.42
CA VAL A 52 -4.09 1.17 5.35
C VAL A 52 -3.77 2.04 4.12
N ARG A 53 -4.67 2.95 3.76
CA ARG A 53 -4.46 3.86 2.64
C ARG A 53 -3.30 4.84 2.89
N GLU A 54 -3.20 5.41 4.09
CA GLU A 54 -2.10 6.32 4.43
C GLU A 54 -0.76 5.57 4.50
N GLU A 55 -0.74 4.36 5.06
CA GLU A 55 0.46 3.50 5.03
C GLU A 55 0.88 3.14 3.60
N ALA A 56 -0.07 2.83 2.72
CA ALA A 56 0.22 2.54 1.31
C ALA A 56 0.82 3.76 0.60
N LYS A 57 0.25 4.96 0.79
CA LYS A 57 0.78 6.20 0.22
C LYS A 57 2.21 6.47 0.69
N GLN A 58 2.47 6.27 1.98
CA GLN A 58 3.81 6.45 2.53
C GLN A 58 4.81 5.46 1.94
N THR A 59 4.41 4.19 1.80
CA THR A 59 5.23 3.15 1.17
C THR A 59 5.52 3.47 -0.29
N ASP A 60 4.52 3.93 -1.04
CA ASP A 60 4.65 4.33 -2.44
C ASP A 60 5.61 5.52 -2.60
N ALA A 61 5.51 6.51 -1.73
CA ALA A 61 6.43 7.65 -1.72
C ALA A 61 7.87 7.20 -1.44
N GLN A 62 8.07 6.28 -0.50
CA GLN A 62 9.38 5.71 -0.19
C GLN A 62 9.96 4.88 -1.34
N LEU A 63 9.15 4.05 -2.01
CA LEU A 63 9.55 3.28 -3.19
C LEU A 63 10.07 4.21 -4.30
N ARG A 64 9.33 5.28 -4.59
CA ARG A 64 9.72 6.28 -5.58
C ARG A 64 11.01 6.99 -5.19
N SER A 65 11.16 7.38 -3.91
CA SER A 65 12.35 8.05 -3.41
C SER A 65 13.60 7.16 -3.51
N VAL A 66 13.47 5.88 -3.16
CA VAL A 66 14.57 4.91 -3.27
C VAL A 66 14.97 4.69 -4.72
N SER A 67 13.98 4.49 -5.63
CA SER A 67 14.27 4.33 -7.06
C SER A 67 15.00 5.54 -7.64
N TRP A 68 14.54 6.71 -7.26
CA TRP A 68 15.14 7.97 -7.69
C TRP A 68 16.59 8.09 -7.25
N ALA A 69 16.87 7.76 -5.99
CA ALA A 69 18.22 7.77 -5.47
C ALA A 69 19.12 6.73 -6.16
N ILE A 70 18.58 5.55 -6.52
CA ILE A 70 19.31 4.54 -7.31
C ILE A 70 19.66 5.06 -8.71
N MET A 71 18.72 5.74 -9.38
CA MET A 71 19.00 6.35 -10.68
C MET A 71 20.03 7.48 -10.57
N SER A 72 19.97 8.31 -9.54
CA SER A 72 20.95 9.36 -9.27
C SER A 72 22.34 8.76 -9.03
N TYR A 73 22.41 7.64 -8.30
CA TYR A 73 23.65 6.89 -8.14
C TYR A 73 24.21 6.44 -9.47
N SER A 74 23.37 5.87 -10.34
CA SER A 74 23.81 5.34 -11.63
C SER A 74 24.33 6.42 -12.56
N VAL A 75 23.75 7.63 -12.50
CA VAL A 75 24.26 8.80 -13.25
C VAL A 75 25.65 9.22 -12.78
N ALA A 76 25.86 9.24 -11.46
CA ALA A 76 27.13 9.68 -10.89
C ALA A 76 28.26 8.66 -11.08
N ASN A 77 27.94 7.37 -11.08
CA ASN A 77 28.95 6.29 -11.08
C ASN A 77 29.00 5.48 -12.37
N ASN A 78 28.15 5.76 -13.36
CA ASN A 78 27.98 4.97 -14.60
C ASN A 78 27.73 3.46 -14.33
N SER A 79 27.15 3.14 -13.18
CA SER A 79 26.86 1.76 -12.75
C SER A 79 25.78 1.74 -11.70
N MET A 80 25.00 0.67 -11.62
CA MET A 80 24.02 0.47 -10.55
C MET A 80 24.73 0.13 -9.22
N PRO A 81 24.14 0.51 -8.08
CA PRO A 81 24.67 0.13 -6.77
C PRO A 81 24.57 -1.38 -6.58
N THR A 82 25.64 -2.00 -6.05
CA THR A 82 25.73 -3.45 -5.82
C THR A 82 25.52 -3.85 -4.37
N SER A 83 25.47 -2.88 -3.46
CA SER A 83 25.25 -3.13 -2.03
C SER A 83 24.53 -1.97 -1.37
N GLN A 84 23.86 -2.28 -0.26
CA GLN A 84 23.20 -1.28 0.58
C GLN A 84 24.20 -0.25 1.13
N GLU A 85 25.36 -0.71 1.56
CA GLU A 85 26.40 0.15 2.13
C GLU A 85 26.86 1.21 1.12
N THR A 86 27.22 0.77 -0.09
CA THR A 86 27.64 1.67 -1.18
C THR A 86 26.56 2.70 -1.50
N PHE A 87 25.30 2.25 -1.53
CA PHE A 87 24.17 3.12 -1.81
C PHE A 87 23.92 4.14 -0.69
N VAL A 88 23.92 3.71 0.57
CA VAL A 88 23.70 4.62 1.73
C VAL A 88 24.82 5.63 1.86
N ASN A 89 26.07 5.22 1.65
CA ASN A 89 27.22 6.13 1.65
C ASN A 89 27.09 7.21 0.56
N PHE A 90 26.66 6.81 -0.64
CA PHE A 90 26.41 7.77 -1.73
C PHE A 90 25.33 8.79 -1.35
N ILE A 91 24.17 8.35 -0.84
CA ILE A 91 23.07 9.25 -0.46
C ILE A 91 23.54 10.24 0.61
N SER A 92 24.30 9.78 1.59
CA SER A 92 24.79 10.61 2.69
C SER A 92 25.78 11.66 2.19
N ALA A 93 26.62 11.34 1.21
CA ALA A 93 27.61 12.25 0.63
C ALA A 93 26.99 13.23 -0.37
N HIS A 94 25.89 12.88 -1.04
CA HIS A 94 25.32 13.61 -2.16
C HIS A 94 23.89 14.07 -1.91
N ALA A 95 23.58 14.53 -0.70
CA ALA A 95 22.24 14.94 -0.28
C ALA A 95 21.55 15.95 -1.23
N GLN A 96 22.34 16.78 -1.93
CA GLN A 96 21.84 17.78 -2.88
C GLN A 96 21.67 17.25 -4.31
N CYS A 97 22.20 16.06 -4.62
CA CYS A 97 22.18 15.47 -5.95
C CYS A 97 20.98 14.56 -6.21
N LEU A 98 20.07 14.43 -5.26
CA LEU A 98 18.83 13.66 -5.42
C LEU A 98 17.80 14.42 -6.27
N THR A 99 18.30 15.20 -7.24
CA THR A 99 17.48 15.89 -8.23
C THR A 99 17.16 14.95 -9.38
N ALA A 100 15.96 15.14 -9.92
CA ALA A 100 15.43 14.35 -11.05
C ALA A 100 16.45 14.22 -12.18
N PRO A 101 16.79 13.01 -12.63
CA PRO A 101 17.60 12.85 -13.82
C PRO A 101 16.84 13.41 -15.01
N ARG A 102 17.47 14.31 -15.78
CA ARG A 102 16.86 15.06 -16.89
C ARG A 102 16.34 14.18 -18.05
N ARG A 103 16.60 12.88 -18.04
CA ARG A 103 16.31 11.96 -19.15
C ARG A 103 15.08 11.07 -18.96
N ALA A 104 14.42 11.10 -17.83
CA ALA A 104 13.30 10.21 -17.59
C ALA A 104 12.01 10.76 -18.26
N GLY A 105 11.84 10.47 -19.54
CA GLY A 105 10.67 10.92 -20.31
C GLY A 105 9.33 10.39 -19.82
N GLU A 106 9.31 9.33 -19.02
CA GLU A 106 8.11 8.74 -18.40
C GLU A 106 8.09 8.88 -16.88
N TRP A 107 9.14 9.41 -16.30
CA TRP A 107 9.17 9.71 -14.88
C TRP A 107 8.19 10.84 -14.60
N PRO A 108 7.46 10.83 -13.47
CA PRO A 108 6.53 11.91 -13.17
C PRO A 108 7.29 13.24 -13.20
N ALA A 109 7.19 13.92 -14.33
CA ALA A 109 7.87 15.19 -14.62
C ALA A 109 7.32 16.35 -13.77
N THR A 110 6.42 16.06 -12.83
CA THR A 110 5.82 17.08 -11.99
C THR A 110 6.75 17.41 -10.84
N GLN A 111 7.01 18.68 -10.69
CA GLN A 111 7.77 19.28 -9.58
C GLN A 111 7.23 18.83 -8.21
N GLU A 112 5.93 18.55 -8.10
CA GLU A 112 5.26 18.02 -6.91
C GLU A 112 5.72 16.60 -6.55
N ALA A 113 5.93 15.72 -7.54
CA ALA A 113 6.46 14.38 -7.30
C ALA A 113 7.95 14.43 -6.89
N ALA A 114 8.71 15.37 -7.41
CA ALA A 114 10.11 15.61 -7.00
C ALA A 114 10.19 16.19 -5.58
N GLN A 115 9.24 17.00 -5.16
CA GLN A 115 9.16 17.56 -3.81
C GLN A 115 8.73 16.50 -2.75
N ALA A 116 8.09 15.43 -3.16
CA ALA A 116 7.71 14.32 -2.28
C ALA A 116 8.87 13.35 -1.98
N ILE A 117 10.06 13.59 -2.54
CA ILE A 117 11.25 12.78 -2.28
C ILE A 117 11.74 13.10 -0.87
N GLY A 118 11.78 12.09 -0.02
CA GLY A 118 12.33 12.18 1.33
C GLY A 118 13.83 12.57 1.32
N GLY A 119 14.30 13.16 2.41
CA GLY A 119 15.72 13.46 2.59
C GLY A 119 16.57 12.16 2.63
N PRO A 120 17.91 12.30 2.57
CA PRO A 120 18.84 11.15 2.60
C PRO A 120 18.61 10.23 3.79
N ALA A 121 18.32 10.78 4.96
CA ALA A 121 18.02 10.00 6.16
C ALA A 121 16.74 9.16 6.02
N ASP A 122 15.70 9.72 5.39
CA ASP A 122 14.43 9.03 5.16
C ASP A 122 14.59 7.89 4.16
N ILE A 123 15.39 8.09 3.10
CA ILE A 123 15.70 7.06 2.11
C ILE A 123 16.51 5.94 2.73
N ALA A 124 17.55 6.27 3.52
CA ALA A 124 18.35 5.29 4.24
C ALA A 124 17.51 4.47 5.22
N ALA A 125 16.63 5.14 5.99
CA ALA A 125 15.70 4.48 6.90
C ALA A 125 14.68 3.59 6.16
N ALA A 126 14.21 3.98 4.99
CA ALA A 126 13.30 3.18 4.17
C ALA A 126 13.98 1.87 3.72
N VAL A 127 15.22 1.94 3.22
CA VAL A 127 15.99 0.77 2.77
C VAL A 127 16.41 -0.13 3.95
N ALA A 128 16.66 0.45 5.12
CA ALA A 128 16.97 -0.32 6.32
C ALA A 128 15.76 -1.09 6.89
N GLY A 129 14.53 -0.59 6.65
CA GLY A 129 13.34 -1.10 7.34
C GLY A 129 12.22 -1.62 6.45
N ARG A 130 11.69 -0.77 5.57
CA ARG A 130 10.43 -1.04 4.85
C ARG A 130 10.62 -1.55 3.43
N ILE A 131 11.62 -1.02 2.73
CA ILE A 131 11.92 -1.35 1.34
C ILE A 131 13.04 -2.37 1.34
N GLU A 132 12.77 -3.55 0.81
CA GLU A 132 13.80 -4.54 0.56
C GLU A 132 14.36 -4.30 -0.83
N VAL A 133 15.66 -4.12 -0.92
CA VAL A 133 16.37 -3.97 -2.18
C VAL A 133 17.21 -5.22 -2.41
N ILE A 134 16.91 -5.93 -3.49
CA ILE A 134 17.72 -7.05 -3.94
C ILE A 134 18.84 -6.46 -4.81
N TRP A 135 20.02 -6.36 -4.23
CA TRP A 135 21.18 -5.79 -4.90
C TRP A 135 21.76 -6.76 -5.92
N PRO A 136 22.09 -6.28 -7.12
CA PRO A 136 22.71 -7.13 -8.11
C PRO A 136 24.19 -7.44 -7.77
N PRO A 137 24.72 -8.58 -8.21
CA PRO A 137 26.12 -8.91 -7.98
C PRO A 137 27.09 -8.04 -8.78
N THR A 138 26.62 -7.41 -9.84
CA THR A 138 27.40 -6.52 -10.72
C THR A 138 26.65 -5.24 -11.03
N GLY A 139 27.36 -4.13 -11.23
CA GLY A 139 26.75 -2.82 -11.51
C GLY A 139 26.03 -2.70 -12.85
N ASN A 140 26.09 -3.72 -13.71
CA ASN A 140 25.39 -3.77 -15.00
C ASN A 140 23.96 -4.31 -14.90
N LEU A 141 23.57 -4.87 -13.76
CA LEU A 141 22.24 -5.40 -13.52
C LEU A 141 21.44 -4.43 -12.66
N THR A 142 20.13 -4.46 -12.84
CA THR A 142 19.21 -3.57 -12.14
C THR A 142 18.83 -4.13 -10.76
N PRO A 143 18.89 -3.33 -9.68
CA PRO A 143 18.32 -3.71 -8.40
C PRO A 143 16.81 -3.91 -8.51
N VAL A 144 16.27 -4.83 -7.69
CA VAL A 144 14.82 -5.08 -7.61
C VAL A 144 14.31 -4.61 -6.26
N LEU A 145 13.28 -3.78 -6.28
CA LEU A 145 12.63 -3.27 -5.09
C LEU A 145 11.43 -4.13 -4.70
N GLN A 146 11.32 -4.42 -3.42
CA GLN A 146 10.19 -5.12 -2.81
C GLN A 146 9.78 -4.43 -1.51
N VAL A 147 8.59 -4.75 -1.00
CA VAL A 147 8.09 -4.20 0.26
C VAL A 147 7.94 -5.31 1.29
N ARG A 148 8.46 -5.09 2.49
CA ARG A 148 8.34 -6.04 3.61
C ARG A 148 7.04 -5.82 4.37
N GLY A 149 6.08 -6.73 4.18
CA GLY A 149 4.89 -6.86 5.04
C GLY A 149 4.01 -5.60 5.18
N ARG A 150 4.07 -4.67 4.23
CA ARG A 150 3.31 -3.43 4.23
C ARG A 150 2.47 -3.29 2.97
N PRO A 151 1.31 -2.65 3.05
CA PRO A 151 0.53 -2.35 1.86
C PRO A 151 1.27 -1.32 0.98
N SER A 152 1.22 -1.54 -0.32
CA SER A 152 1.59 -0.57 -1.35
C SER A 152 0.42 -0.35 -2.28
N GLY A 153 0.46 0.71 -3.08
CA GLY A 153 -0.51 0.93 -4.16
C GLY A 153 -0.47 -0.21 -5.18
N VAL A 154 -1.61 -0.46 -5.82
CA VAL A 154 -1.71 -1.50 -6.84
C VAL A 154 -0.81 -1.12 -8.03
N GLY A 155 0.15 -1.97 -8.37
CA GLY A 155 1.06 -1.78 -9.47
C GLY A 155 2.24 -0.84 -9.21
N THR A 156 2.38 -0.25 -8.00
CA THR A 156 3.49 0.68 -7.72
C THR A 156 4.85 -0.01 -7.76
N ILE A 157 4.95 -1.23 -7.23
CA ILE A 157 6.20 -2.01 -7.20
C ILE A 157 6.63 -2.35 -8.64
N GLU A 158 5.71 -2.83 -9.46
CA GLU A 158 5.95 -3.16 -10.86
C GLU A 158 6.35 -1.93 -11.66
N GLN A 159 5.66 -0.81 -11.46
CA GLN A 159 5.95 0.46 -12.11
C GLN A 159 7.37 0.94 -11.79
N VAL A 160 7.73 0.94 -10.52
CA VAL A 160 9.03 1.41 -10.05
C VAL A 160 10.17 0.51 -10.55
N ASN A 161 9.99 -0.80 -10.51
CA ASN A 161 10.96 -1.74 -11.07
C ASN A 161 11.06 -1.63 -12.59
N GLY A 162 9.95 -1.39 -13.29
CA GLY A 162 9.93 -1.11 -14.72
C GLY A 162 10.74 0.15 -15.06
N TRP A 163 10.64 1.20 -14.28
CA TRP A 163 11.45 2.40 -14.47
C TRP A 163 12.95 2.15 -14.34
N LEU A 164 13.35 1.40 -13.31
CA LEU A 164 14.77 1.05 -13.12
C LEU A 164 15.30 0.19 -14.27
N GLN A 165 14.51 -0.73 -14.77
CA GLN A 165 14.90 -1.57 -15.92
C GLN A 165 15.05 -0.75 -17.20
N ASN A 166 14.08 0.11 -17.50
CA ASN A 166 14.14 0.98 -18.68
C ASN A 166 15.32 1.95 -18.58
N TRP A 167 15.55 2.51 -17.40
CA TRP A 167 16.70 3.39 -17.15
C TRP A 167 18.04 2.71 -17.44
N ASN A 168 18.22 1.48 -16.99
CA ASN A 168 19.45 0.72 -17.20
C ASN A 168 19.63 0.36 -18.67
N HIS A 169 18.54 0.04 -19.37
CA HIS A 169 18.57 -0.26 -20.82
C HIS A 169 18.98 0.97 -21.63
N ASP A 170 18.41 2.12 -21.35
CA ASP A 170 18.72 3.38 -22.03
C ASP A 170 20.17 3.82 -21.75
N ALA A 171 20.66 3.64 -20.53
CA ALA A 171 22.04 3.92 -20.18
C ALA A 171 23.02 3.03 -20.94
N ALA A 172 22.68 1.75 -21.13
CA ALA A 172 23.51 0.80 -21.89
C ALA A 172 23.53 1.09 -23.41
N THR A 173 22.43 1.62 -23.97
CA THR A 173 22.34 1.98 -25.41
C THR A 173 23.01 3.30 -25.75
N LEU A 174 23.28 4.15 -24.75
CA LEU A 174 23.90 5.47 -24.92
C LEU A 174 25.40 5.48 -24.55
N ALA A 175 25.94 4.36 -24.07
CA ALA A 175 27.39 4.21 -23.92
C ALA A 175 28.04 4.13 -25.29
N PRO A 176 29.05 4.97 -25.61
CA PRO A 176 29.72 5.00 -26.90
C PRO A 176 30.52 3.76 -27.17
#